data_edad70e17f0fd1ab5c81ab5fbdd8aa1d
#
_entry.id   edad70e17f0fd1ab5c81ab5fbdd8aa1d
#
_cell.length_a   1.000
_cell.length_b   1.000
_cell.length_c   1.000
_cell.angle_alpha   90.00
_cell.angle_beta   90.00
_cell.angle_gamma   90.00
#
_symmetry.space_group_name_H-M   'P 1'
#
loop_
_entity.id
_entity.type
_entity.pdbx_description
1 polymer ?
#
loop_
_entity_poly.entity_id
_entity_poly.type
_entity_poly.pdbx_seq_one_letter_code
_entity_poly.pdbx_strand_id
1 'polypeptide(L)'
;MTVNKLKKTLSVLLIAAFMLSAAGCSMIDYKKAEKLKNDGDYAAAQEMYIALGDYKDSAELADECGYQLAKAAYDSRDYETAAGLFDKLGSYKNSAELKQDCEDNLLSAKLVGKWVSGSVDIAELVQAVFDALSGSMDVTALAANCDFSSCVLVLKAEFTDSGTFILGYDASAFVDPFLAALKDGFQITMEDTLRQSLADNGISMEEAEAYYGTSDIDEMFAAEMGISIGDYFDSLVSRDALVSMYDSMSFTGAYSVENGDITLTFGTESETAAYDSDSDSFSMSGEGLTEGEITFTRENA
;
A
#
# COMPACT_ATOMS: atom_id res chain seq x y z
N MET A 1 77.13 -20.46 38.66
CA MET A 1 75.81 -20.18 38.09
C MET A 1 75.75 -20.88 36.74
N THR A 2 74.92 -21.93 36.57
CA THR A 2 74.98 -22.76 35.37
C THR A 2 74.35 -22.04 34.17
N VAL A 3 74.94 -22.16 32.99
CA VAL A 3 74.55 -21.54 31.72
C VAL A 3 73.05 -21.66 31.46
N ASN A 4 72.40 -22.74 31.95
CA ASN A 4 70.94 -22.95 31.85
C ASN A 4 70.12 -21.99 32.73
N LYS A 5 70.60 -21.54 33.88
CA LYS A 5 69.89 -20.52 34.69
C LYS A 5 70.00 -19.14 34.05
N LEU A 6 71.15 -18.81 33.43
CA LEU A 6 71.34 -17.54 32.74
C LEU A 6 70.42 -17.44 31.48
N LYS A 7 70.30 -18.52 30.71
CA LYS A 7 69.40 -18.58 29.56
C LYS A 7 67.92 -18.42 29.95
N LYS A 8 67.48 -19.08 31.03
CA LYS A 8 66.12 -18.93 31.55
C LYS A 8 65.81 -17.51 32.04
N THR A 9 66.74 -16.89 32.78
CA THR A 9 66.55 -15.49 33.23
C THR A 9 66.57 -14.49 32.08
N LEU A 10 67.41 -14.69 31.07
CA LEU A 10 67.45 -13.85 29.87
C LEU A 10 66.16 -13.96 29.02
N SER A 11 65.64 -15.21 28.86
CA SER A 11 64.36 -15.43 28.17
C SER A 11 63.20 -14.79 28.87
N VAL A 12 63.10 -14.85 30.20
CA VAL A 12 62.06 -14.21 31.01
C VAL A 12 62.17 -12.69 30.92
N LEU A 13 63.37 -12.12 30.95
CA LEU A 13 63.57 -10.67 30.77
C LEU A 13 63.23 -10.18 29.37
N LEU A 14 63.52 -10.97 28.32
CA LEU A 14 63.16 -10.63 26.94
C LEU A 14 61.64 -10.70 26.73
N ILE A 15 60.97 -11.69 27.29
CA ILE A 15 59.49 -11.81 27.24
C ILE A 15 58.87 -10.67 28.03
N ALA A 16 59.37 -10.31 29.22
CA ALA A 16 58.86 -9.20 30.00
C ALA A 16 59.09 -7.84 29.29
N ALA A 17 60.26 -7.65 28.62
CA ALA A 17 60.51 -6.45 27.81
C ALA A 17 59.61 -6.35 26.60
N PHE A 18 59.28 -7.46 25.96
CA PHE A 18 58.35 -7.54 24.83
C PHE A 18 56.89 -7.24 25.27
N MET A 19 56.47 -7.78 26.41
CA MET A 19 55.15 -7.46 26.99
C MET A 19 55.03 -6.00 27.45
N LEU A 20 56.10 -5.41 27.98
CA LEU A 20 56.14 -3.99 28.36
C LEU A 20 56.08 -3.05 27.13
N SER A 21 56.69 -3.43 26.01
CA SER A 21 56.62 -2.65 24.77
C SER A 21 55.21 -2.71 24.13
N ALA A 22 54.57 -3.83 24.15
CA ALA A 22 53.18 -4.01 23.68
C ALA A 22 52.20 -3.21 24.54
N ALA A 23 52.34 -3.25 25.88
CA ALA A 23 51.49 -2.48 26.80
C ALA A 23 51.70 -0.96 26.66
N GLY A 24 52.92 -0.50 26.31
CA GLY A 24 53.24 0.91 26.06
C GLY A 24 52.54 1.43 24.78
N CYS A 25 52.50 0.64 23.72
CA CYS A 25 51.79 0.99 22.50
C CYS A 25 50.30 1.09 22.74
N SER A 26 49.70 0.11 23.39
CA SER A 26 48.26 0.12 23.67
C SER A 26 47.81 1.33 24.52
N MET A 27 48.63 1.78 25.46
CA MET A 27 48.33 2.98 26.26
C MET A 27 48.35 4.27 25.43
N ILE A 28 49.28 4.39 24.47
CA ILE A 28 49.39 5.55 23.57
C ILE A 28 48.19 5.55 22.61
N ASP A 29 47.89 4.42 22.02
CA ASP A 29 46.79 4.28 21.07
C ASP A 29 45.42 4.49 21.75
N TYR A 30 45.27 4.03 22.99
CA TYR A 30 44.08 4.32 23.79
C TYR A 30 43.87 5.81 24.03
N LYS A 31 44.92 6.57 24.44
CA LYS A 31 44.84 8.00 24.60
C LYS A 31 44.53 8.75 23.29
N LYS A 32 45.03 8.24 22.17
CA LYS A 32 44.75 8.80 20.86
C LYS A 32 43.28 8.57 20.48
N ALA A 33 42.75 7.38 20.71
CA ALA A 33 41.35 7.05 20.51
C ALA A 33 40.44 7.95 21.40
N GLU A 34 40.81 8.10 22.68
CA GLU A 34 40.07 8.97 23.61
C GLU A 34 40.05 10.43 23.11
N LYS A 35 41.16 10.92 22.57
CA LYS A 35 41.21 12.28 21.99
C LYS A 35 40.31 12.38 20.78
N LEU A 36 40.37 11.44 19.83
CA LEU A 36 39.49 11.40 18.64
C LEU A 36 38.01 11.39 19.03
N LYS A 37 37.64 10.56 20.01
CA LYS A 37 36.27 10.53 20.55
C LYS A 37 35.84 11.90 21.10
N ASN A 38 36.72 12.57 21.89
CA ASN A 38 36.45 13.88 22.48
C ASN A 38 36.38 14.99 21.41
N ASP A 39 37.12 14.85 20.32
CA ASP A 39 37.09 15.76 19.16
C ASP A 39 35.85 15.49 18.25
N GLY A 40 35.07 14.44 18.52
CA GLY A 40 33.89 14.08 17.76
C GLY A 40 34.14 13.17 16.53
N ASP A 41 35.40 12.77 16.32
CA ASP A 41 35.77 11.83 15.26
C ASP A 41 35.50 10.39 15.74
N TYR A 42 34.20 10.06 15.85
CA TYR A 42 33.76 8.76 16.35
C TYR A 42 34.18 7.62 15.45
N ALA A 43 34.28 7.82 14.13
CA ALA A 43 34.68 6.77 13.19
C ALA A 43 36.12 6.34 13.44
N ALA A 44 37.07 7.29 13.43
CA ALA A 44 38.46 7.00 13.70
C ALA A 44 38.69 6.48 15.14
N ALA A 45 37.95 7.00 16.11
CA ALA A 45 38.01 6.53 17.49
C ALA A 45 37.53 5.07 17.61
N GLN A 46 36.41 4.72 16.98
CA GLN A 46 35.87 3.36 16.97
C GLN A 46 36.88 2.36 16.40
N GLU A 47 37.46 2.63 15.23
CA GLU A 47 38.46 1.77 14.61
C GLU A 47 39.65 1.51 15.57
N MET A 48 40.11 2.55 16.24
CA MET A 48 41.21 2.42 17.20
C MET A 48 40.83 1.61 18.44
N TYR A 49 39.62 1.81 18.97
CA TYR A 49 39.15 1.05 20.14
C TYR A 49 38.92 -0.42 19.77
N ILE A 50 38.38 -0.72 18.56
CA ILE A 50 38.25 -2.11 18.06
C ILE A 50 39.64 -2.76 17.95
N ALA A 51 40.65 -2.05 17.44
CA ALA A 51 42.01 -2.58 17.32
C ALA A 51 42.68 -2.82 18.69
N LEU A 52 42.24 -2.11 19.74
CA LEU A 52 42.74 -2.30 21.12
C LEU A 52 42.11 -3.54 21.81
N GLY A 53 40.99 -4.03 21.31
CA GLY A 53 40.28 -5.22 21.83
C GLY A 53 39.95 -5.10 23.32
N ASP A 54 40.42 -6.05 24.10
CA ASP A 54 40.15 -6.11 25.56
C ASP A 54 41.02 -5.17 26.42
N TYR A 55 41.73 -4.23 25.79
CA TYR A 55 42.52 -3.26 26.54
C TYR A 55 41.62 -2.27 27.26
N LYS A 56 41.57 -2.34 28.61
CA LYS A 56 40.68 -1.54 29.47
C LYS A 56 39.19 -1.69 29.05
N ASP A 57 38.56 -0.55 28.83
CA ASP A 57 37.17 -0.39 28.41
C ASP A 57 37.02 -0.13 26.88
N SER A 58 38.06 -0.50 26.10
CA SER A 58 38.08 -0.23 24.64
C SER A 58 36.86 -0.84 23.92
N ALA A 59 36.44 -2.04 24.30
CA ALA A 59 35.27 -2.66 23.68
C ALA A 59 33.99 -1.83 23.92
N GLU A 60 33.76 -1.40 25.15
CA GLU A 60 32.63 -0.55 25.51
C GLU A 60 32.68 0.82 24.81
N LEU A 61 33.89 1.40 24.72
CA LEU A 61 34.08 2.68 24.04
C LEU A 61 33.98 2.58 22.53
N ALA A 62 34.28 1.44 21.94
CA ALA A 62 34.01 1.16 20.52
C ALA A 62 32.50 1.11 20.25
N ASP A 63 31.72 0.46 21.11
CA ASP A 63 30.25 0.44 21.02
C ASP A 63 29.67 1.84 21.22
N GLU A 64 30.20 2.62 22.17
CA GLU A 64 29.78 4.01 22.36
C GLU A 64 30.01 4.87 21.11
N CYS A 65 31.20 4.77 20.48
CA CYS A 65 31.48 5.49 19.25
C CYS A 65 30.53 5.02 18.11
N GLY A 66 30.30 3.73 17.97
CA GLY A 66 29.36 3.17 17.02
C GLY A 66 27.93 3.70 17.25
N TYR A 67 27.52 3.80 18.50
CA TYR A 67 26.21 4.35 18.86
C TYR A 67 26.08 5.84 18.47
N GLN A 68 27.14 6.64 18.67
CA GLN A 68 27.13 8.05 18.25
C GLN A 68 27.06 8.18 16.72
N LEU A 69 27.74 7.31 15.97
CA LEU A 69 27.64 7.28 14.50
C LEU A 69 26.24 6.89 14.03
N ALA A 70 25.64 5.86 14.64
CA ALA A 70 24.29 5.42 14.35
C ALA A 70 23.27 6.54 14.65
N LYS A 71 23.44 7.22 15.79
CA LYS A 71 22.62 8.38 16.14
C LYS A 71 22.74 9.52 15.15
N ALA A 72 23.95 9.83 14.68
CA ALA A 72 24.15 10.88 13.68
C ALA A 72 23.45 10.57 12.35
N ALA A 73 23.51 9.31 11.90
CA ALA A 73 22.77 8.86 10.73
C ALA A 73 21.25 8.95 10.94
N TYR A 74 20.75 8.50 12.09
CA TYR A 74 19.35 8.62 12.47
C TYR A 74 18.86 10.07 12.48
N ASP A 75 19.60 10.98 13.13
CA ASP A 75 19.24 12.39 13.26
C ASP A 75 19.25 13.11 11.87
N SER A 76 20.06 12.61 10.93
CA SER A 76 20.05 13.07 9.53
C SER A 76 18.99 12.39 8.65
N ARG A 77 18.20 11.47 9.20
CA ARG A 77 17.19 10.64 8.52
C ARG A 77 17.78 9.68 7.48
N ASP A 78 19.04 9.34 7.60
CA ASP A 78 19.65 8.24 6.84
C ASP A 78 19.33 6.92 7.57
N TYR A 79 18.06 6.53 7.51
CA TYR A 79 17.54 5.39 8.25
C TYR A 79 18.17 4.06 7.82
N GLU A 80 18.56 3.93 6.54
CA GLU A 80 19.22 2.71 6.05
C GLU A 80 20.59 2.53 6.72
N THR A 81 21.41 3.58 6.70
CA THR A 81 22.72 3.57 7.38
C THR A 81 22.54 3.40 8.89
N ALA A 82 21.60 4.11 9.49
CA ALA A 82 21.34 4.06 10.93
C ALA A 82 20.94 2.66 11.39
N ALA A 83 19.97 2.01 10.69
CA ALA A 83 19.52 0.65 10.99
C ALA A 83 20.69 -0.35 10.94
N GLY A 84 21.53 -0.27 9.89
CA GLY A 84 22.71 -1.13 9.75
C GLY A 84 23.76 -0.92 10.85
N LEU A 85 23.91 0.28 11.37
CA LEU A 85 24.81 0.59 12.49
C LEU A 85 24.23 0.13 13.83
N PHE A 86 22.93 0.37 14.08
CA PHE A 86 22.27 -0.12 15.28
C PHE A 86 22.19 -1.66 15.34
N ASP A 87 22.01 -2.32 14.20
CA ASP A 87 22.03 -3.78 14.13
C ASP A 87 23.35 -4.38 14.64
N LYS A 88 24.49 -3.77 14.26
CA LYS A 88 25.83 -4.18 14.74
C LYS A 88 26.02 -3.99 16.25
N LEU A 89 25.32 -3.06 16.84
CA LEU A 89 25.36 -2.76 18.27
C LEU A 89 24.45 -3.69 19.09
N GLY A 90 23.49 -4.34 18.45
CA GLY A 90 22.58 -5.30 19.09
C GLY A 90 21.82 -4.70 20.28
N SER A 91 22.10 -5.18 21.49
CA SER A 91 21.43 -4.72 22.71
C SER A 91 22.14 -3.56 23.43
N TYR A 92 23.13 -2.94 22.80
CA TYR A 92 23.81 -1.79 23.42
C TYR A 92 22.85 -0.61 23.52
N LYS A 93 22.62 -0.10 24.74
CA LYS A 93 21.64 0.95 25.04
C LYS A 93 20.27 0.62 24.45
N ASN A 94 19.67 1.54 23.71
CA ASN A 94 18.40 1.36 23.01
C ASN A 94 18.58 1.13 21.48
N SER A 95 19.72 0.53 21.07
CA SER A 95 20.00 0.31 19.64
C SER A 95 18.97 -0.57 18.95
N ALA A 96 18.45 -1.60 19.63
CA ALA A 96 17.42 -2.46 19.07
C ALA A 96 16.11 -1.71 18.81
N GLU A 97 15.71 -0.82 19.71
CA GLU A 97 14.54 0.04 19.57
C GLU A 97 14.71 1.05 18.45
N LEU A 98 15.86 1.73 18.40
CA LEU A 98 16.15 2.70 17.32
C LEU A 98 16.32 2.04 15.95
N LYS A 99 16.82 0.80 15.90
CA LYS A 99 16.82 0.02 14.67
C LYS A 99 15.39 -0.20 14.16
N GLN A 100 14.49 -0.65 15.02
CA GLN A 100 13.09 -0.86 14.66
C GLN A 100 12.45 0.43 14.16
N ASP A 101 12.68 1.54 14.85
CA ASP A 101 12.16 2.85 14.42
C ASP A 101 12.71 3.28 13.03
N CYS A 102 13.99 2.95 12.72
CA CYS A 102 14.52 3.14 11.38
C CYS A 102 13.79 2.28 10.34
N GLU A 103 13.55 1.00 10.66
CA GLU A 103 12.86 0.06 9.77
C GLU A 103 11.41 0.51 9.52
N ASP A 104 10.71 1.01 10.53
CA ASP A 104 9.35 1.56 10.43
C ASP A 104 9.32 2.82 9.53
N ASN A 105 10.30 3.72 9.67
CA ASN A 105 10.43 4.90 8.80
C ASN A 105 10.73 4.51 7.34
N LEU A 106 11.57 3.49 7.13
CA LEU A 106 11.87 2.97 5.79
C LEU A 106 10.63 2.33 5.15
N LEU A 107 9.85 1.57 5.92
CA LEU A 107 8.60 0.98 5.46
C LEU A 107 7.58 2.06 5.13
N SER A 108 7.43 3.06 5.99
CA SER A 108 6.56 4.22 5.75
C SER A 108 6.93 4.93 4.44
N ALA A 109 8.22 5.16 4.20
CA ALA A 109 8.71 5.77 2.95
C ALA A 109 8.43 4.90 1.71
N LYS A 110 8.48 3.58 1.85
CA LYS A 110 8.10 2.65 0.78
C LYS A 110 6.61 2.68 0.46
N LEU A 111 5.75 2.93 1.41
CA LEU A 111 4.30 3.01 1.18
C LEU A 111 3.92 4.26 0.38
N VAL A 112 4.63 5.37 0.54
CA VAL A 112 4.31 6.64 -0.15
C VAL A 112 4.17 6.45 -1.65
N GLY A 113 3.05 6.92 -2.18
CA GLY A 113 2.72 6.85 -3.60
C GLY A 113 1.31 6.36 -3.86
N LYS A 114 1.04 6.05 -5.13
CA LYS A 114 -0.26 5.60 -5.62
C LYS A 114 -0.27 4.12 -5.89
N TRP A 115 -1.39 3.52 -5.56
CA TRP A 115 -1.62 2.09 -5.61
C TRP A 115 -2.96 1.78 -6.23
N VAL A 116 -3.06 0.64 -6.88
CA VAL A 116 -4.30 0.17 -7.52
C VAL A 116 -4.53 -1.29 -7.14
N SER A 117 -5.79 -1.62 -6.83
CA SER A 117 -6.18 -3.00 -6.55
C SER A 117 -6.33 -3.82 -7.84
N GLY A 118 -6.45 -5.14 -7.71
CA GLY A 118 -7.12 -5.95 -8.70
C GLY A 118 -8.60 -5.58 -8.85
N SER A 119 -9.28 -6.22 -9.79
CA SER A 119 -10.74 -6.05 -9.92
C SER A 119 -11.44 -6.50 -8.64
N VAL A 120 -12.30 -5.62 -8.11
CA VAL A 120 -13.19 -5.97 -6.99
C VAL A 120 -14.50 -6.57 -7.51
N ASP A 121 -15.15 -7.40 -6.70
CA ASP A 121 -16.46 -7.95 -7.04
C ASP A 121 -17.51 -6.83 -7.05
N ILE A 122 -18.28 -6.77 -8.13
CA ILE A 122 -19.33 -5.76 -8.32
C ILE A 122 -20.74 -6.30 -8.05
N ALA A 123 -20.88 -7.55 -7.62
CA ALA A 123 -22.19 -8.21 -7.47
C ALA A 123 -23.12 -7.45 -6.52
N GLU A 124 -22.61 -7.03 -5.35
CA GLU A 124 -23.41 -6.26 -4.39
C GLU A 124 -23.77 -4.87 -4.92
N LEU A 125 -22.86 -4.24 -5.66
CA LEU A 125 -23.10 -2.95 -6.29
C LEU A 125 -24.20 -3.04 -7.36
N VAL A 126 -24.11 -4.06 -8.22
CA VAL A 126 -25.12 -4.37 -9.23
C VAL A 126 -26.47 -4.62 -8.57
N GLN A 127 -26.49 -5.42 -7.49
CA GLN A 127 -27.70 -5.72 -6.73
C GLN A 127 -28.34 -4.44 -6.15
N ALA A 128 -27.53 -3.56 -5.57
CA ALA A 128 -28.01 -2.27 -5.01
C ALA A 128 -28.66 -1.38 -6.09
N VAL A 129 -28.12 -1.38 -7.32
CA VAL A 129 -28.72 -0.66 -8.45
C VAL A 129 -30.08 -1.26 -8.81
N PHE A 130 -30.18 -2.57 -8.90
CA PHE A 130 -31.46 -3.24 -9.20
C PHE A 130 -32.48 -3.06 -8.09
N ASP A 131 -32.09 -3.10 -6.83
CA ASP A 131 -32.96 -2.82 -5.70
C ASP A 131 -33.56 -1.39 -5.77
N ALA A 132 -32.73 -0.43 -6.15
CA ALA A 132 -33.19 0.95 -6.35
C ALA A 132 -34.19 1.09 -7.51
N LEU A 133 -34.06 0.28 -8.55
CA LEU A 133 -34.94 0.28 -9.73
C LEU A 133 -36.23 -0.56 -9.53
N SER A 134 -36.26 -1.47 -8.54
CA SER A 134 -37.33 -2.46 -8.35
C SER A 134 -38.74 -1.88 -8.17
N GLY A 135 -38.85 -0.62 -7.74
CA GLY A 135 -40.13 0.09 -7.63
C GLY A 135 -40.68 0.63 -8.96
N SER A 136 -39.88 0.62 -10.03
CA SER A 136 -40.18 1.29 -11.29
C SER A 136 -40.35 0.33 -12.46
N MET A 137 -39.77 -0.89 -12.40
CA MET A 137 -39.77 -1.88 -13.49
C MET A 137 -39.52 -3.29 -12.99
N ASP A 138 -39.72 -4.26 -13.88
CA ASP A 138 -39.30 -5.67 -13.62
C ASP A 138 -37.79 -5.79 -13.71
N VAL A 139 -37.16 -5.69 -12.56
CA VAL A 139 -35.67 -5.78 -12.43
C VAL A 139 -35.19 -7.20 -12.69
N THR A 140 -36.02 -8.24 -12.59
CA THR A 140 -35.61 -9.61 -12.87
C THR A 140 -35.33 -9.80 -14.35
N ALA A 141 -36.22 -9.28 -15.20
CA ALA A 141 -36.02 -9.29 -16.64
C ALA A 141 -34.84 -8.41 -17.06
N LEU A 142 -34.71 -7.23 -16.47
CA LEU A 142 -33.58 -6.34 -16.73
C LEU A 142 -32.24 -7.00 -16.36
N ALA A 143 -32.14 -7.58 -15.17
CA ALA A 143 -30.92 -8.25 -14.72
C ALA A 143 -30.50 -9.44 -15.62
N ALA A 144 -31.50 -10.19 -16.14
CA ALA A 144 -31.24 -11.28 -17.04
C ALA A 144 -30.69 -10.84 -18.42
N ASN A 145 -30.98 -9.62 -18.82
CA ASN A 145 -30.58 -9.05 -20.12
C ASN A 145 -29.29 -8.18 -20.04
N CYS A 146 -28.73 -7.91 -18.83
CA CYS A 146 -27.51 -7.16 -18.66
C CYS A 146 -26.27 -8.07 -18.63
N ASP A 147 -25.23 -7.73 -19.39
CA ASP A 147 -23.92 -8.40 -19.33
C ASP A 147 -22.88 -7.48 -18.73
N PHE A 148 -22.56 -7.68 -17.45
CA PHE A 148 -21.56 -6.94 -16.72
C PHE A 148 -20.15 -7.55 -16.78
N SER A 149 -19.91 -8.56 -17.61
CA SER A 149 -18.63 -9.29 -17.67
C SER A 149 -17.43 -8.40 -18.06
N SER A 150 -17.69 -7.30 -18.75
CA SER A 150 -16.68 -6.30 -19.14
C SER A 150 -16.47 -5.20 -18.10
N CYS A 151 -17.28 -5.15 -17.05
CA CYS A 151 -17.19 -4.11 -16.02
C CYS A 151 -16.05 -4.43 -15.04
N VAL A 152 -15.07 -3.55 -14.98
CA VAL A 152 -13.93 -3.68 -14.08
C VAL A 152 -13.93 -2.50 -13.12
N LEU A 153 -14.21 -2.76 -11.85
CA LEU A 153 -14.08 -1.78 -10.79
C LEU A 153 -12.79 -2.07 -10.01
N VAL A 154 -11.97 -1.05 -9.81
CA VAL A 154 -10.76 -1.12 -9.01
C VAL A 154 -10.80 -0.06 -7.92
N LEU A 155 -10.05 -0.32 -6.83
CA LEU A 155 -9.80 0.66 -5.80
C LEU A 155 -8.46 1.33 -6.07
N LYS A 156 -8.38 2.62 -5.79
CA LYS A 156 -7.14 3.39 -5.75
C LYS A 156 -6.84 3.80 -4.33
N ALA A 157 -5.59 3.63 -3.95
CA ALA A 157 -5.09 4.07 -2.67
C ALA A 157 -3.92 5.03 -2.88
N GLU A 158 -3.79 6.02 -2.00
CA GLU A 158 -2.65 6.94 -2.00
C GLU A 158 -2.16 7.13 -0.57
N PHE A 159 -0.85 6.90 -0.38
CA PHE A 159 -0.15 7.22 0.86
C PHE A 159 0.69 8.45 0.64
N THR A 160 0.59 9.43 1.52
CA THR A 160 1.38 10.65 1.46
C THR A 160 2.50 10.63 2.50
N ASP A 161 3.53 11.44 2.29
CA ASP A 161 4.63 11.64 3.23
C ASP A 161 4.22 12.31 4.55
N SER A 162 3.01 12.87 4.58
CA SER A 162 2.42 13.48 5.79
C SER A 162 1.66 12.48 6.68
N GLY A 163 1.68 11.17 6.35
CA GLY A 163 0.95 10.14 7.10
C GLY A 163 -0.54 10.10 6.77
N THR A 164 -0.96 10.64 5.63
CA THR A 164 -2.34 10.58 5.16
C THR A 164 -2.51 9.38 4.23
N PHE A 165 -3.62 8.67 4.40
CA PHE A 165 -4.06 7.58 3.52
C PHE A 165 -5.39 7.97 2.88
N ILE A 166 -5.50 7.79 1.57
CA ILE A 166 -6.72 8.04 0.79
C ILE A 166 -7.07 6.75 0.08
N LEU A 167 -8.32 6.32 0.17
CA LEU A 167 -8.86 5.14 -0.50
C LEU A 167 -10.13 5.54 -1.24
N GLY A 168 -10.26 5.15 -2.50
CA GLY A 168 -11.46 5.45 -3.30
C GLY A 168 -11.61 4.49 -4.47
N TYR A 169 -12.75 4.55 -5.14
CA TYR A 169 -12.99 3.79 -6.35
C TYR A 169 -12.44 4.53 -7.57
N ASP A 170 -11.91 3.77 -8.54
CA ASP A 170 -11.66 4.32 -9.88
C ASP A 170 -12.88 4.07 -10.77
N ALA A 171 -13.74 5.07 -10.85
CA ALA A 171 -14.94 5.02 -11.68
C ALA A 171 -14.65 5.13 -13.20
N SER A 172 -13.45 5.55 -13.59
CA SER A 172 -13.14 5.91 -14.98
C SER A 172 -13.25 4.72 -15.96
N ALA A 173 -12.83 3.52 -15.52
CA ALA A 173 -12.90 2.31 -16.32
C ALA A 173 -14.20 1.51 -16.10
N PHE A 174 -14.97 1.83 -15.06
CA PHE A 174 -16.18 1.11 -14.67
C PHE A 174 -17.45 1.71 -15.25
N VAL A 175 -17.62 3.04 -15.15
CA VAL A 175 -18.93 3.68 -15.41
C VAL A 175 -19.40 3.49 -16.85
N ASP A 176 -18.54 3.66 -17.84
CA ASP A 176 -18.94 3.57 -19.23
C ASP A 176 -19.35 2.14 -19.65
N PRO A 177 -18.59 1.07 -19.34
CA PRO A 177 -19.03 -0.29 -19.58
C PRO A 177 -20.28 -0.67 -18.80
N PHE A 178 -20.43 -0.20 -17.55
CA PHE A 178 -21.58 -0.46 -16.71
C PHE A 178 -22.85 0.17 -17.29
N LEU A 179 -22.79 1.43 -17.70
CA LEU A 179 -23.90 2.12 -18.36
C LEU A 179 -24.28 1.48 -19.70
N ALA A 180 -23.29 1.05 -20.48
CA ALA A 180 -23.55 0.35 -21.73
C ALA A 180 -24.31 -0.96 -21.48
N ALA A 181 -23.86 -1.78 -20.52
CA ALA A 181 -24.51 -3.03 -20.16
C ALA A 181 -25.96 -2.81 -19.65
N LEU A 182 -26.18 -1.78 -18.83
CA LEU A 182 -27.51 -1.41 -18.36
C LEU A 182 -28.40 -0.93 -19.51
N LYS A 183 -27.88 -0.11 -20.42
CA LYS A 183 -28.61 0.43 -21.55
C LYS A 183 -29.05 -0.67 -22.51
N ASP A 184 -28.13 -1.58 -22.83
CA ASP A 184 -28.41 -2.73 -23.68
C ASP A 184 -29.50 -3.64 -23.06
N GLY A 185 -29.34 -3.97 -21.77
CA GLY A 185 -30.33 -4.76 -21.03
C GLY A 185 -31.67 -4.06 -20.93
N PHE A 186 -31.69 -2.74 -20.72
CA PHE A 186 -32.90 -1.94 -20.68
C PHE A 186 -33.61 -1.94 -22.03
N GLN A 187 -32.87 -1.77 -23.11
CA GLN A 187 -33.46 -1.81 -24.47
C GLN A 187 -34.13 -3.14 -24.76
N ILE A 188 -33.43 -4.27 -24.53
CA ILE A 188 -33.97 -5.61 -24.72
C ILE A 188 -35.26 -5.82 -23.87
N THR A 189 -35.20 -5.44 -22.59
CA THR A 189 -36.32 -5.58 -21.66
C THR A 189 -37.54 -4.76 -22.10
N MET A 190 -37.31 -3.54 -22.55
CA MET A 190 -38.38 -2.66 -23.03
C MET A 190 -38.99 -3.17 -24.31
N GLU A 191 -38.16 -3.60 -25.27
CA GLU A 191 -38.68 -4.22 -26.53
C GLU A 191 -39.54 -5.45 -26.26
N ASP A 192 -39.06 -6.36 -25.38
CA ASP A 192 -39.82 -7.56 -25.02
C ASP A 192 -41.14 -7.22 -24.30
N THR A 193 -41.10 -6.22 -23.40
CA THR A 193 -42.30 -5.74 -22.69
C THR A 193 -43.30 -5.14 -23.66
N LEU A 194 -42.87 -4.38 -24.66
CA LEU A 194 -43.73 -3.80 -25.68
C LEU A 194 -44.31 -4.87 -26.60
N ARG A 195 -43.51 -5.86 -27.04
CA ARG A 195 -44.01 -7.01 -27.82
C ARG A 195 -45.08 -7.78 -27.05
N GLN A 196 -44.82 -8.04 -25.77
CA GLN A 196 -45.82 -8.73 -24.92
C GLN A 196 -47.08 -7.89 -24.75
N SER A 197 -46.94 -6.58 -24.55
CA SER A 197 -48.12 -5.68 -24.46
C SER A 197 -48.96 -5.66 -25.74
N LEU A 198 -48.34 -5.66 -26.90
CA LEU A 198 -49.05 -5.77 -28.16
C LEU A 198 -49.83 -7.10 -28.23
N ALA A 199 -49.18 -8.22 -27.90
CA ALA A 199 -49.79 -9.53 -27.91
C ALA A 199 -50.97 -9.65 -26.91
N ASP A 200 -50.81 -9.14 -25.70
CA ASP A 200 -51.84 -9.14 -24.66
C ASP A 200 -53.07 -8.29 -25.04
N ASN A 201 -52.86 -7.29 -25.88
CA ASN A 201 -53.95 -6.49 -26.46
C ASN A 201 -54.52 -7.11 -27.79
N GLY A 202 -54.03 -8.26 -28.19
CA GLY A 202 -54.48 -8.95 -29.38
C GLY A 202 -54.00 -8.33 -30.69
N ILE A 203 -52.95 -7.52 -30.66
CA ILE A 203 -52.31 -6.85 -31.80
C ILE A 203 -51.14 -7.71 -32.25
N SER A 204 -51.16 -8.21 -33.47
CA SER A 204 -50.05 -8.93 -34.03
C SER A 204 -48.93 -7.98 -34.48
N MET A 205 -47.68 -8.50 -34.56
CA MET A 205 -46.58 -7.68 -35.08
C MET A 205 -46.80 -7.22 -36.53
N GLU A 206 -47.53 -8.00 -37.36
CA GLU A 206 -47.89 -7.62 -38.73
C GLU A 206 -48.86 -6.42 -38.74
N GLU A 207 -49.81 -6.38 -37.81
CA GLU A 207 -50.73 -5.24 -37.65
C GLU A 207 -50.01 -4.00 -37.12
N ALA A 208 -49.10 -4.16 -36.17
CA ALA A 208 -48.28 -3.09 -35.68
C ALA A 208 -47.37 -2.52 -36.79
N GLU A 209 -46.69 -3.38 -37.56
CA GLU A 209 -45.87 -2.98 -38.72
C GLU A 209 -46.68 -2.21 -39.75
N ALA A 210 -47.91 -2.68 -40.05
CA ALA A 210 -48.78 -1.98 -40.99
C ALA A 210 -49.20 -0.60 -40.50
N TYR A 211 -49.29 -0.39 -39.18
CA TYR A 211 -49.64 0.89 -38.56
C TYR A 211 -48.44 1.87 -38.48
N TYR A 212 -47.29 1.38 -38.01
CA TYR A 212 -46.12 2.19 -37.77
C TYR A 212 -45.20 2.32 -39.00
N GLY A 213 -45.33 1.43 -39.97
CA GLY A 213 -44.48 1.38 -41.18
C GLY A 213 -43.11 0.77 -40.96
N THR A 214 -42.90 0.14 -39.82
CA THR A 214 -41.66 -0.53 -39.41
C THR A 214 -41.97 -1.75 -38.55
N SER A 215 -41.14 -2.78 -38.61
CA SER A 215 -41.14 -3.93 -37.68
C SER A 215 -40.22 -3.74 -36.46
N ASP A 216 -39.47 -2.62 -36.42
CA ASP A 216 -38.55 -2.28 -35.34
C ASP A 216 -39.32 -1.68 -34.15
N ILE A 217 -39.23 -2.34 -33.01
CA ILE A 217 -39.92 -1.91 -31.78
C ILE A 217 -39.39 -0.55 -31.26
N ASP A 218 -38.10 -0.30 -31.40
CA ASP A 218 -37.50 1.00 -30.98
C ASP A 218 -38.02 2.14 -31.86
N GLU A 219 -38.15 1.91 -33.17
CA GLU A 219 -38.78 2.88 -34.08
C GLU A 219 -40.28 3.09 -33.77
N MET A 220 -41.01 2.02 -33.41
CA MET A 220 -42.39 2.13 -32.96
C MET A 220 -42.51 2.93 -31.66
N PHE A 221 -41.63 2.67 -30.68
CA PHE A 221 -41.55 3.42 -29.43
C PHE A 221 -41.22 4.89 -29.73
N ALA A 222 -40.26 5.15 -30.60
CA ALA A 222 -39.88 6.50 -30.97
C ALA A 222 -41.02 7.27 -31.68
N ALA A 223 -41.85 6.60 -32.46
CA ALA A 223 -43.01 7.20 -33.10
C ALA A 223 -44.06 7.67 -32.08
N GLU A 224 -44.25 6.94 -30.97
CA GLU A 224 -45.19 7.31 -29.90
C GLU A 224 -44.62 8.27 -28.88
N MET A 225 -43.36 8.06 -28.47
CA MET A 225 -42.74 8.79 -27.37
C MET A 225 -41.94 10.01 -27.86
N GLY A 226 -41.59 10.10 -29.13
CA GLY A 226 -40.76 11.14 -29.72
C GLY A 226 -39.26 10.96 -29.50
N ILE A 227 -38.82 9.90 -28.82
CA ILE A 227 -37.44 9.55 -28.56
C ILE A 227 -37.24 8.06 -28.60
N SER A 228 -36.06 7.55 -28.94
CA SER A 228 -35.69 6.12 -28.91
C SER A 228 -35.69 5.57 -27.46
N ILE A 229 -35.78 4.25 -27.31
CA ILE A 229 -35.64 3.58 -26.00
C ILE A 229 -34.25 3.94 -25.38
N GLY A 230 -33.22 3.98 -26.23
CA GLY A 230 -31.88 4.34 -25.81
C GLY A 230 -31.75 5.78 -25.32
N ASP A 231 -32.39 6.75 -25.99
CA ASP A 231 -32.44 8.16 -25.55
C ASP A 231 -33.29 8.33 -24.29
N TYR A 232 -34.34 7.53 -24.18
CA TYR A 232 -35.15 7.50 -22.97
C TYR A 232 -34.34 7.01 -21.77
N PHE A 233 -33.55 5.93 -21.92
CA PHE A 233 -32.62 5.49 -20.90
C PHE A 233 -31.63 6.61 -20.49
N ASP A 234 -31.00 7.27 -21.47
CA ASP A 234 -30.03 8.35 -21.23
C ASP A 234 -30.69 9.55 -20.48
N SER A 235 -32.00 9.73 -20.64
CA SER A 235 -32.74 10.73 -19.85
C SER A 235 -32.98 10.37 -18.39
N LEU A 236 -32.94 9.07 -18.06
CA LEU A 236 -33.15 8.54 -16.71
C LEU A 236 -31.86 8.43 -15.91
N VAL A 237 -30.74 8.14 -16.58
CA VAL A 237 -29.46 7.84 -15.92
C VAL A 237 -28.40 8.81 -16.40
N SER A 238 -27.83 9.56 -15.45
CA SER A 238 -26.74 10.52 -15.74
C SER A 238 -25.39 9.89 -15.47
N ARG A 239 -24.54 9.82 -16.48
CA ARG A 239 -23.14 9.42 -16.36
C ARG A 239 -22.39 10.24 -15.32
N ASP A 240 -22.55 11.57 -15.39
CA ASP A 240 -21.85 12.51 -14.48
C ASP A 240 -22.32 12.34 -13.04
N ALA A 241 -23.58 11.99 -12.81
CA ALA A 241 -24.09 11.69 -11.48
C ALA A 241 -23.46 10.42 -10.90
N LEU A 242 -23.29 9.37 -11.71
CA LEU A 242 -22.62 8.14 -11.28
C LEU A 242 -21.14 8.39 -10.97
N VAL A 243 -20.42 9.08 -11.85
CA VAL A 243 -19.01 9.44 -11.61
C VAL A 243 -18.90 10.22 -10.30
N SER A 244 -19.72 11.25 -10.12
CA SER A 244 -19.72 12.06 -8.89
C SER A 244 -20.07 11.25 -7.64
N MET A 245 -20.94 10.27 -7.76
CA MET A 245 -21.27 9.35 -6.66
C MET A 245 -20.03 8.52 -6.25
N TYR A 246 -19.33 7.91 -7.20
CA TYR A 246 -18.12 7.12 -6.91
C TYR A 246 -16.99 8.00 -6.38
N ASP A 247 -16.78 9.19 -6.94
CA ASP A 247 -15.77 10.13 -6.46
C ASP A 247 -16.07 10.58 -5.00
N SER A 248 -17.33 10.64 -4.63
CA SER A 248 -17.75 10.98 -3.25
C SER A 248 -17.55 9.82 -2.26
N MET A 249 -17.36 8.60 -2.73
CA MET A 249 -17.08 7.39 -1.92
C MET A 249 -15.60 7.26 -1.58
N SER A 250 -14.84 8.35 -1.57
CA SER A 250 -13.45 8.33 -1.13
C SER A 250 -13.36 8.49 0.38
N PHE A 251 -12.50 7.69 0.98
CA PHE A 251 -12.18 7.72 2.40
C PHE A 251 -10.81 8.35 2.58
N THR A 252 -10.71 9.32 3.47
CA THR A 252 -9.43 9.90 3.86
C THR A 252 -9.19 9.59 5.32
N GLY A 253 -8.03 9.07 5.62
CA GLY A 253 -7.61 8.69 6.96
C GLY A 253 -6.13 8.97 7.19
N ALA A 254 -5.64 8.49 8.31
CA ALA A 254 -4.23 8.50 8.64
C ALA A 254 -3.65 7.08 8.57
N TYR A 255 -2.35 6.98 8.35
CA TYR A 255 -1.64 5.73 8.54
C TYR A 255 -0.43 5.93 9.45
N SER A 256 -0.08 4.87 10.16
CA SER A 256 1.15 4.77 10.93
C SER A 256 1.83 3.42 10.69
N VAL A 257 3.14 3.38 10.90
CA VAL A 257 3.93 2.15 10.90
C VAL A 257 4.62 2.07 12.24
N GLU A 258 4.36 0.99 12.99
CA GLU A 258 4.95 0.76 14.31
C GLU A 258 5.28 -0.74 14.46
N ASN A 259 6.53 -1.05 14.76
CA ASN A 259 7.04 -2.43 14.89
C ASN A 259 6.81 -3.30 13.64
N GLY A 260 6.83 -2.69 12.46
CA GLY A 260 6.55 -3.35 11.19
C GLY A 260 5.07 -3.48 10.84
N ASP A 261 4.16 -3.16 11.76
CA ASP A 261 2.72 -3.20 11.54
C ASP A 261 2.24 -1.88 10.92
N ILE A 262 1.46 -1.98 9.86
CA ILE A 262 0.81 -0.84 9.21
C ILE A 262 -0.60 -0.73 9.75
N THR A 263 -0.93 0.41 10.33
CA THR A 263 -2.28 0.72 10.80
C THR A 263 -2.89 1.82 9.95
N LEU A 264 -4.07 1.56 9.40
CA LEU A 264 -4.90 2.52 8.66
C LEU A 264 -6.03 2.96 9.56
N THR A 265 -6.23 4.27 9.74
CA THR A 265 -7.25 4.82 10.63
C THR A 265 -8.23 5.69 9.87
N PHE A 266 -9.51 5.33 9.91
CA PHE A 266 -10.63 6.03 9.28
C PHE A 266 -11.60 6.53 10.35
N GLY A 267 -11.48 7.78 10.73
CA GLY A 267 -12.29 8.35 11.83
C GLY A 267 -12.02 7.67 13.16
N THR A 268 -12.90 6.81 13.63
CA THR A 268 -12.76 6.04 14.89
C THR A 268 -12.39 4.57 14.67
N GLU A 269 -12.38 4.11 13.44
CA GLU A 269 -12.06 2.73 13.08
C GLU A 269 -10.61 2.62 12.62
N SER A 270 -10.00 1.49 12.88
CA SER A 270 -8.62 1.20 12.46
C SER A 270 -8.53 -0.21 11.93
N GLU A 271 -7.82 -0.35 10.83
CA GLU A 271 -7.52 -1.64 10.20
C GLU A 271 -6.01 -1.83 10.09
N THR A 272 -5.60 -3.08 10.01
CA THR A 272 -4.20 -3.43 9.75
C THR A 272 -4.00 -3.73 8.26
N ALA A 273 -2.87 -3.30 7.73
CA ALA A 273 -2.42 -3.66 6.40
C ALA A 273 -1.07 -4.37 6.47
N ALA A 274 -0.78 -5.18 5.48
CA ALA A 274 0.49 -5.88 5.36
C ALA A 274 1.19 -5.42 4.07
N TYR A 275 2.52 -5.22 4.13
CA TYR A 275 3.34 -4.91 2.97
C TYR A 275 4.23 -6.08 2.61
N ASP A 276 4.20 -6.48 1.34
CA ASP A 276 5.10 -7.47 0.78
C ASP A 276 6.19 -6.79 -0.04
N SER A 277 7.43 -6.89 0.45
CA SER A 277 8.60 -6.27 -0.19
C SER A 277 9.04 -6.98 -1.47
N ASP A 278 8.69 -8.26 -1.64
CA ASP A 278 9.11 -9.06 -2.80
C ASP A 278 8.26 -8.73 -4.03
N SER A 279 6.98 -8.45 -3.82
CA SER A 279 6.04 -8.08 -4.87
C SER A 279 5.78 -6.57 -4.97
N ASP A 280 6.35 -5.75 -4.07
CA ASP A 280 6.04 -4.32 -3.90
C ASP A 280 4.52 -4.10 -3.91
N SER A 281 3.84 -4.79 -3.00
CA SER A 281 2.38 -4.73 -2.84
C SER A 281 2.00 -4.55 -1.38
N PHE A 282 0.82 -4.01 -1.13
CA PHE A 282 0.22 -4.08 0.20
C PHE A 282 -1.16 -4.70 0.14
N SER A 283 -1.59 -5.29 1.25
CA SER A 283 -2.92 -5.85 1.38
C SER A 283 -3.59 -5.37 2.66
N MET A 284 -4.92 -5.28 2.62
CA MET A 284 -5.77 -4.91 3.74
C MET A 284 -7.06 -5.71 3.71
N SER A 285 -7.80 -5.73 4.84
CA SER A 285 -9.14 -6.29 4.88
C SER A 285 -10.06 -5.55 3.90
N GLY A 286 -10.90 -6.29 3.20
CA GLY A 286 -11.96 -5.75 2.34
C GLY A 286 -13.27 -5.49 3.09
N GLU A 287 -13.33 -5.67 4.40
CA GLU A 287 -14.58 -5.58 5.16
C GLU A 287 -15.27 -4.21 4.95
N GLY A 288 -16.50 -4.25 4.46
CA GLY A 288 -17.27 -3.05 4.08
C GLY A 288 -16.99 -2.51 2.66
N LEU A 289 -16.03 -3.08 1.93
CA LEU A 289 -15.69 -2.70 0.54
C LEU A 289 -15.90 -3.89 -0.42
N THR A 290 -15.42 -5.06 -0.04
CA THR A 290 -15.58 -6.33 -0.78
C THR A 290 -15.47 -7.49 0.20
N GLU A 291 -15.77 -8.73 -0.26
CA GLU A 291 -15.47 -9.93 0.52
C GLU A 291 -13.97 -10.28 0.45
N GLY A 292 -13.32 -10.44 1.61
CA GLY A 292 -11.95 -10.94 1.74
C GLY A 292 -10.87 -9.87 1.81
N GLU A 293 -9.67 -10.26 1.42
CA GLU A 293 -8.47 -9.42 1.43
C GLU A 293 -8.29 -8.74 0.07
N ILE A 294 -7.97 -7.45 0.10
CA ILE A 294 -7.69 -6.65 -1.10
C ILE A 294 -6.18 -6.43 -1.19
N THR A 295 -5.59 -6.82 -2.32
CA THR A 295 -4.18 -6.56 -2.61
C THR A 295 -4.04 -5.41 -3.60
N PHE A 296 -3.13 -4.50 -3.28
CA PHE A 296 -2.79 -3.33 -4.09
C PHE A 296 -1.36 -3.44 -4.60
N THR A 297 -1.17 -3.08 -5.85
CA THR A 297 0.14 -2.94 -6.49
C THR A 297 0.37 -1.49 -6.88
N ARG A 298 1.62 -1.11 -7.15
CA ARG A 298 1.91 0.25 -7.56
C ARG A 298 1.16 0.61 -8.85
N GLU A 299 0.54 1.79 -8.86
CA GLU A 299 0.00 2.34 -10.09
C GLU A 299 1.18 2.66 -11.01
N ASN A 300 1.25 1.99 -12.17
CA ASN A 300 2.28 2.27 -13.16
C ASN A 300 2.07 3.67 -13.73
N ALA A 301 3.14 4.49 -13.70
CA ALA A 301 3.15 5.85 -14.23
C ALA A 301 3.07 5.87 -15.77
#